data_ad6a8b5d76999b191b03ec4474e1a132
#
_entry.id   ad6a8b5d76999b191b03ec4474e1a132
#
_cell.length_a   1.000
_cell.length_b   1.000
_cell.length_c   1.000
_cell.angle_alpha   90.00
_cell.angle_beta   90.00
_cell.angle_gamma   90.00
#
_symmetry.space_group_name_H-M   'P 1'
#
loop_
_entity.id
_entity.type
_entity.pdbx_description
1 polymer ?
#
loop_
_entity_poly.entity_id
_entity_poly.type
_entity_poly.pdbx_seq_one_letter_code
_entity_poly.pdbx_strand_id
1 'polypeptide(L)'
;MYGDPALPPDFVSLPYVNPDAPTGGRIVTAEVGSFDSLNPFVRKGSTPWQLRFFLGESFMGRSLDEPFSLYGVLAESVETGPDREWVEFTLREGAAFSDGSPVTIEDVMWSYETLGTVGHPRYLGFWTKVDSMEQTGERSVRFTFNVEDRELALLAGMRPILKKAQWDGVDFAETTTEIVPITSAPYMIDDFEPGRFVSLRRNPDYWGNDVPFRRGTNNIDEVRLEFFGDETAAFEAFKVGEVNSNREFNVARWESQYNFPAIQNGDVVLSVLPHQRPSGMTGFVMNTRRDQFSDWRVRDAMLHAFNFEFINEAMTGSQQPRITSYWSNSPLGMSDGPAEGRVRELLSPFAESLLPGAMDGYSLPMGDGTERNRAGTAMALEQMEAAGWTIQDGQMKNASGDPFTFEILLDQGASENQAIIDMYVESLARIGVTPTVTVADSAQFKERTDQYDFDMTYYRRGLSLSPGNEQYNYYGSEDADTPGGRNLMGIKSSAVDAMIGRLLTSESQDDFVAAVKALDRVLTTGRYVIPIYQWNISRLAHAKELKYPEYIPVFGDWPGWQPDVWWYEE
;
A
#
# COMPACT_ATOMS: atom_id res chain seq x y z
N MET A 1 -17.06 -11.19 -0.95
CA MET A 1 -16.68 -11.63 -2.32
C MET A 1 -16.71 -13.16 -2.45
N TYR A 2 -16.27 -13.88 -1.44
CA TYR A 2 -16.20 -15.34 -1.40
C TYR A 2 -16.95 -15.86 -0.19
N GLY A 3 -18.21 -16.28 -0.39
CA GLY A 3 -19.08 -16.74 0.70
C GLY A 3 -19.69 -15.62 1.55
N ASP A 4 -20.22 -15.99 2.70
CA ASP A 4 -20.85 -15.07 3.65
C ASP A 4 -19.79 -14.28 4.43
N PRO A 5 -20.09 -13.02 4.84
CA PRO A 5 -19.23 -12.26 5.74
C PRO A 5 -19.11 -12.98 7.11
N ALA A 6 -18.00 -12.79 7.81
CA ALA A 6 -17.75 -13.46 9.09
C ALA A 6 -18.66 -12.96 10.21
N LEU A 7 -19.06 -11.69 10.19
CA LEU A 7 -19.98 -11.14 11.19
C LEU A 7 -21.42 -11.46 10.81
N PRO A 8 -22.24 -11.90 11.79
CA PRO A 8 -23.65 -12.18 11.55
C PRO A 8 -24.45 -10.91 11.25
N PRO A 9 -25.64 -10.99 10.63
CA PRO A 9 -26.45 -9.83 10.29
C PRO A 9 -26.81 -8.91 11.48
N ASP A 10 -26.83 -9.45 12.69
CA ASP A 10 -27.16 -8.77 13.94
C ASP A 10 -25.92 -8.41 14.77
N PHE A 11 -24.73 -8.36 14.17
CA PHE A 11 -23.52 -7.93 14.89
C PHE A 11 -23.70 -6.52 15.47
N VAL A 12 -23.09 -6.29 16.64
CA VAL A 12 -23.28 -5.05 17.42
C VAL A 12 -22.14 -4.06 17.19
N SER A 13 -20.93 -4.57 16.98
CA SER A 13 -19.72 -3.78 16.74
C SER A 13 -18.66 -4.64 16.04
N LEU A 14 -17.63 -4.01 15.49
CA LEU A 14 -16.48 -4.71 14.92
C LEU A 14 -15.68 -5.42 16.03
N PRO A 15 -15.02 -6.56 15.75
CA PRO A 15 -14.29 -7.33 16.78
C PRO A 15 -13.09 -6.58 17.38
N TYR A 16 -12.51 -5.64 16.64
CA TYR A 16 -11.32 -4.89 16.99
C TYR A 16 -11.60 -3.49 17.53
N VAL A 17 -12.80 -3.24 18.08
CA VAL A 17 -13.16 -1.99 18.74
C VAL A 17 -13.51 -2.23 20.21
N ASN A 18 -13.47 -1.20 21.02
CA ASN A 18 -14.11 -1.17 22.34
C ASN A 18 -15.46 -0.46 22.19
N PRO A 19 -16.62 -1.19 22.21
CA PRO A 19 -17.94 -0.56 22.02
C PRO A 19 -18.33 0.37 23.17
N ASP A 20 -17.65 0.29 24.31
CA ASP A 20 -17.88 1.10 25.50
C ASP A 20 -16.75 2.12 25.73
N ALA A 21 -15.91 2.38 24.70
CA ALA A 21 -14.84 3.36 24.77
C ALA A 21 -15.41 4.75 25.12
N PRO A 22 -14.78 5.47 26.09
CA PRO A 22 -15.18 6.84 26.38
C PRO A 22 -14.87 7.75 25.18
N THR A 23 -15.69 8.77 25.00
CA THR A 23 -15.45 9.83 24.03
C THR A 23 -14.74 11.00 24.71
N GLY A 24 -13.80 11.63 24.02
CA GLY A 24 -13.06 12.78 24.54
C GLY A 24 -11.63 12.85 24.07
N GLY A 25 -10.93 13.85 24.55
CA GLY A 25 -9.51 14.03 24.35
C GLY A 25 -9.10 14.44 22.94
N ARG A 26 -7.80 14.39 22.72
CA ARG A 26 -7.17 14.90 21.51
C ARG A 26 -6.01 14.01 21.07
N ILE A 27 -5.92 13.76 19.76
CA ILE A 27 -4.75 13.16 19.12
C ILE A 27 -4.10 14.18 18.18
N VAL A 28 -2.80 14.36 18.31
CA VAL A 28 -2.00 15.22 17.43
C VAL A 28 -0.92 14.39 16.78
N THR A 29 -0.90 14.36 15.46
CA THR A 29 0.12 13.66 14.67
C THR A 29 0.97 14.66 13.89
N ALA A 30 2.22 14.32 13.64
CA ALA A 30 3.12 15.08 12.80
C ALA A 30 3.08 14.59 11.35
N GLU A 31 3.04 15.55 10.42
CA GLU A 31 3.18 15.32 8.99
C GLU A 31 4.39 16.11 8.47
N VAL A 32 5.14 15.54 7.54
CA VAL A 32 6.27 16.24 6.92
C VAL A 32 5.85 16.80 5.57
N GLY A 33 6.18 18.05 5.33
CA GLY A 33 5.83 18.76 4.10
C GLY A 33 4.80 19.87 4.34
N SER A 34 3.86 20.02 3.41
CA SER A 34 2.90 21.11 3.39
C SER A 34 1.61 20.69 2.67
N PHE A 35 0.55 21.48 2.84
CA PHE A 35 -0.69 21.33 2.08
C PHE A 35 -1.23 22.72 1.67
N ASP A 36 -2.00 22.75 0.59
CA ASP A 36 -2.67 23.93 0.06
C ASP A 36 -4.11 23.62 -0.42
N SER A 37 -4.62 22.44 -0.12
CA SER A 37 -5.97 22.02 -0.47
C SER A 37 -6.62 21.22 0.66
N LEU A 38 -7.95 21.37 0.81
CA LEU A 38 -8.81 20.57 1.70
C LEU A 38 -9.70 19.59 0.91
N ASN A 39 -9.64 19.59 -0.42
CA ASN A 39 -10.45 18.70 -1.24
C ASN A 39 -9.62 17.47 -1.68
N PRO A 40 -9.77 16.29 -1.02
CA PRO A 40 -9.02 15.09 -1.35
C PRO A 40 -9.57 14.34 -2.57
N PHE A 41 -10.63 14.84 -3.17
CA PHE A 41 -11.38 14.16 -4.23
C PHE A 41 -11.01 14.66 -5.64
N VAL A 42 -10.20 15.72 -5.73
CA VAL A 42 -9.72 16.32 -6.99
C VAL A 42 -8.20 16.16 -7.15
N ARG A 43 -7.69 16.57 -8.29
CA ARG A 43 -6.25 16.52 -8.58
C ARG A 43 -5.52 17.80 -8.19
N LYS A 44 -6.25 18.92 -8.08
CA LYS A 44 -5.67 20.23 -7.81
C LYS A 44 -5.22 20.35 -6.35
N GLY A 45 -4.04 20.91 -6.17
CA GLY A 45 -3.42 21.14 -4.86
C GLY A 45 -2.84 19.87 -4.20
N SER A 46 -2.19 20.11 -3.07
CA SER A 46 -1.66 19.08 -2.17
C SER A 46 -2.57 18.99 -0.95
N THR A 47 -3.24 17.87 -0.78
CA THR A 47 -4.20 17.65 0.31
C THR A 47 -3.62 16.68 1.32
N PRO A 48 -3.77 16.91 2.65
CA PRO A 48 -3.47 15.90 3.65
C PRO A 48 -4.16 14.58 3.31
N TRP A 49 -3.37 13.52 3.14
CA TRP A 49 -3.88 12.24 2.63
C TRP A 49 -4.95 11.60 3.54
N GLN A 50 -4.95 11.96 4.83
CA GLN A 50 -5.90 11.50 5.83
C GLN A 50 -7.32 12.03 5.57
N LEU A 51 -7.45 13.24 4.99
CA LEU A 51 -8.76 13.87 4.78
C LEU A 51 -9.70 13.03 3.93
N ARG A 52 -9.17 12.21 3.01
CA ARG A 52 -10.01 11.31 2.21
C ARG A 52 -10.75 10.24 3.03
N PHE A 53 -10.25 9.93 4.24
CA PHE A 53 -10.89 8.97 5.16
C PHE A 53 -11.84 9.66 6.13
N PHE A 54 -11.62 10.94 6.43
CA PHE A 54 -12.43 11.70 7.36
C PHE A 54 -13.58 12.48 6.72
N LEU A 55 -13.51 12.79 5.42
CA LEU A 55 -14.45 13.71 4.77
C LEU A 55 -15.46 13.03 3.83
N GLY A 56 -15.60 11.73 3.86
CA GLY A 56 -16.56 11.04 3.00
C GLY A 56 -16.96 9.70 3.55
N GLU A 57 -18.24 9.56 3.90
CA GLU A 57 -18.83 8.24 4.09
C GLU A 57 -19.14 7.60 2.74
N SER A 58 -19.13 6.28 2.73
CA SER A 58 -19.52 5.46 1.59
C SER A 58 -20.67 4.53 1.95
N PHE A 59 -21.27 3.86 0.98
CA PHE A 59 -22.31 2.88 1.25
C PHE A 59 -21.86 1.80 2.22
N MET A 60 -20.63 1.31 2.04
CA MET A 60 -20.07 0.18 2.78
C MET A 60 -18.70 0.54 3.35
N GLY A 61 -18.40 0.02 4.54
CA GLY A 61 -17.09 0.12 5.17
C GLY A 61 -16.30 -1.19 5.08
N ARG A 62 -14.98 -1.10 5.00
CA ARG A 62 -14.08 -2.25 4.97
C ARG A 62 -13.76 -2.73 6.38
N SER A 63 -13.91 -4.03 6.63
CA SER A 63 -13.36 -4.65 7.83
C SER A 63 -11.84 -4.76 7.74
N LEU A 64 -11.15 -4.50 8.85
CA LEU A 64 -9.70 -4.69 8.95
C LEU A 64 -9.30 -6.15 9.25
N ASP A 65 -10.28 -7.04 9.44
CA ASP A 65 -10.07 -8.48 9.61
C ASP A 65 -10.43 -9.28 8.36
N GLU A 66 -11.24 -8.71 7.47
CA GLU A 66 -11.79 -9.43 6.33
C GLU A 66 -11.44 -8.73 5.01
N PRO A 67 -10.42 -9.20 4.26
CA PRO A 67 -9.96 -8.53 3.03
C PRO A 67 -11.05 -8.38 1.96
N PHE A 68 -12.05 -9.27 1.94
CA PHE A 68 -13.06 -9.36 0.89
C PHE A 68 -14.50 -9.07 1.37
N SER A 69 -14.67 -8.64 2.61
CA SER A 69 -15.98 -8.33 3.17
C SER A 69 -16.13 -6.84 3.43
N LEU A 70 -17.29 -6.34 3.10
CA LEU A 70 -17.74 -4.97 3.40
C LEU A 70 -19.01 -5.05 4.24
N TYR A 71 -19.19 -4.07 5.11
CA TYR A 71 -20.35 -3.93 5.98
C TYR A 71 -21.05 -2.60 5.73
N GLY A 72 -22.37 -2.59 5.86
CA GLY A 72 -23.19 -1.40 5.59
C GLY A 72 -22.87 -0.23 6.52
N VAL A 73 -22.65 0.94 5.93
CA VAL A 73 -22.52 2.23 6.62
C VAL A 73 -23.69 3.11 6.19
N LEU A 74 -23.57 3.88 5.10
CA LEU A 74 -24.71 4.59 4.50
C LEU A 74 -25.73 3.63 3.90
N ALA A 75 -25.32 2.43 3.46
CA ALA A 75 -26.26 1.42 3.00
C ALA A 75 -26.92 0.69 4.16
N GLU A 76 -28.26 0.60 4.12
CA GLU A 76 -29.09 -0.26 4.94
C GLU A 76 -29.10 -1.69 4.39
N SER A 77 -29.15 -1.81 3.05
CA SER A 77 -29.11 -3.07 2.35
C SER A 77 -28.31 -2.97 1.04
N VAL A 78 -27.84 -4.12 0.58
CA VAL A 78 -27.16 -4.29 -0.70
C VAL A 78 -27.67 -5.56 -1.37
N GLU A 79 -27.97 -5.46 -2.66
CA GLU A 79 -28.37 -6.59 -3.50
C GLU A 79 -27.49 -6.63 -4.76
N THR A 80 -27.20 -7.83 -5.25
CA THR A 80 -26.42 -8.01 -6.50
C THR A 80 -27.12 -9.00 -7.41
N GLY A 81 -26.92 -8.87 -8.72
CA GLY A 81 -27.25 -9.92 -9.67
C GLY A 81 -26.46 -11.21 -9.39
N PRO A 82 -26.91 -12.36 -9.97
CA PRO A 82 -26.25 -13.64 -9.76
C PRO A 82 -24.77 -13.65 -10.13
N ASP A 83 -24.43 -12.98 -11.23
CA ASP A 83 -23.06 -12.86 -11.76
C ASP A 83 -22.42 -11.51 -11.42
N ARG A 84 -23.07 -10.73 -10.51
CA ARG A 84 -22.66 -9.39 -10.08
C ARG A 84 -22.57 -8.36 -11.22
N GLU A 85 -23.33 -8.55 -12.26
CA GLU A 85 -23.49 -7.65 -13.40
C GLU A 85 -24.16 -6.33 -13.01
N TRP A 86 -24.81 -6.30 -11.83
CA TRP A 86 -25.35 -5.10 -11.20
C TRP A 86 -25.25 -5.19 -9.68
N VAL A 87 -25.26 -4.02 -9.03
CA VAL A 87 -25.41 -3.86 -7.58
C VAL A 87 -26.44 -2.76 -7.29
N GLU A 88 -27.28 -3.00 -6.31
CA GLU A 88 -28.26 -2.03 -5.81
C GLU A 88 -28.02 -1.76 -4.32
N PHE A 89 -27.97 -0.49 -3.96
CA PHE A 89 -27.83 -0.05 -2.58
C PHE A 89 -29.09 0.70 -2.17
N THR A 90 -29.57 0.43 -0.94
CA THR A 90 -30.61 1.23 -0.29
C THR A 90 -29.99 2.09 0.79
N LEU A 91 -30.12 3.42 0.70
CA LEU A 91 -29.65 4.35 1.72
C LEU A 91 -30.38 4.11 3.05
N ARG A 92 -29.61 4.16 4.12
CA ARG A 92 -30.12 4.08 5.48
C ARG A 92 -31.02 5.27 5.79
N GLU A 93 -32.16 4.99 6.42
CA GLU A 93 -33.04 6.03 6.94
C GLU A 93 -32.31 6.86 8.02
N GLY A 94 -32.45 8.17 7.96
CA GLY A 94 -31.79 9.09 8.90
C GLY A 94 -30.34 9.43 8.60
N ALA A 95 -29.75 8.89 7.53
CA ALA A 95 -28.42 9.33 7.07
C ALA A 95 -28.40 10.83 6.75
N ALA A 96 -27.47 11.56 7.36
CA ALA A 96 -27.42 13.03 7.25
C ALA A 96 -25.99 13.55 7.11
N PHE A 97 -25.86 14.71 6.48
CA PHE A 97 -24.64 15.49 6.48
C PHE A 97 -24.44 16.23 7.81
N SER A 98 -23.24 16.73 8.02
CA SER A 98 -22.85 17.42 9.26
C SER A 98 -23.59 18.73 9.53
N ASP A 99 -24.29 19.27 8.55
CA ASP A 99 -25.19 20.42 8.70
C ASP A 99 -26.65 20.01 8.97
N GLY A 100 -26.92 18.72 9.18
CA GLY A 100 -28.24 18.17 9.49
C GLY A 100 -29.12 17.91 8.26
N SER A 101 -28.69 18.24 7.05
CA SER A 101 -29.44 17.91 5.84
C SER A 101 -29.35 16.41 5.51
N PRO A 102 -30.42 15.79 4.97
CA PRO A 102 -30.40 14.37 4.67
C PRO A 102 -29.46 14.05 3.49
N VAL A 103 -28.85 12.86 3.52
CA VAL A 103 -28.17 12.29 2.35
C VAL A 103 -29.22 11.73 1.41
N THR A 104 -29.16 12.11 0.14
CA THR A 104 -30.18 11.74 -0.86
C THR A 104 -29.60 10.90 -2.01
N ILE A 105 -30.47 10.24 -2.79
CA ILE A 105 -30.02 9.55 -4.01
C ILE A 105 -29.49 10.54 -5.05
N GLU A 106 -29.94 11.77 -5.05
CA GLU A 106 -29.39 12.82 -5.91
C GLU A 106 -27.93 13.15 -5.56
N ASP A 107 -27.60 13.21 -4.26
CA ASP A 107 -26.20 13.35 -3.80
C ASP A 107 -25.34 12.16 -4.24
N VAL A 108 -25.88 10.95 -4.12
CA VAL A 108 -25.21 9.73 -4.57
C VAL A 108 -24.90 9.80 -6.06
N MET A 109 -25.93 9.98 -6.89
CA MET A 109 -25.77 9.97 -8.36
C MET A 109 -24.80 11.07 -8.81
N TRP A 110 -24.96 12.27 -8.27
CA TRP A 110 -24.05 13.38 -8.55
C TRP A 110 -22.60 13.06 -8.13
N SER A 111 -22.39 12.44 -6.96
CA SER A 111 -21.06 12.11 -6.48
C SER A 111 -20.34 11.12 -7.39
N TYR A 112 -21.01 10.05 -7.81
CA TYR A 112 -20.42 9.06 -8.70
C TYR A 112 -20.09 9.64 -10.07
N GLU A 113 -20.98 10.41 -10.66
CA GLU A 113 -20.76 11.08 -11.95
C GLU A 113 -19.62 12.10 -11.85
N THR A 114 -19.65 12.99 -10.86
CA THR A 114 -18.64 14.05 -10.68
C THR A 114 -17.25 13.45 -10.41
N LEU A 115 -17.16 12.51 -9.48
CA LEU A 115 -15.89 11.83 -9.17
C LEU A 115 -15.37 11.05 -10.37
N GLY A 116 -16.26 10.42 -11.14
CA GLY A 116 -15.91 9.61 -12.31
C GLY A 116 -15.54 10.42 -13.56
N THR A 117 -15.89 11.70 -13.63
CA THR A 117 -15.65 12.55 -14.81
C THR A 117 -14.60 13.64 -14.56
N VAL A 118 -14.74 14.40 -13.46
CA VAL A 118 -13.87 15.55 -13.15
C VAL A 118 -13.08 15.37 -11.85
N GLY A 119 -13.33 14.30 -11.09
CA GLY A 119 -12.62 13.98 -9.86
C GLY A 119 -11.20 13.47 -10.10
N HIS A 120 -10.55 13.06 -9.00
CA HIS A 120 -9.21 12.48 -9.07
C HIS A 120 -9.19 11.23 -9.97
N PRO A 121 -8.18 11.01 -10.83
CA PRO A 121 -8.10 9.89 -11.80
C PRO A 121 -8.34 8.49 -11.21
N ARG A 122 -8.12 8.30 -9.91
CA ARG A 122 -8.41 7.03 -9.20
C ARG A 122 -9.88 6.59 -9.30
N TYR A 123 -10.80 7.51 -9.56
CA TYR A 123 -12.23 7.21 -9.67
C TYR A 123 -12.66 6.86 -11.09
N LEU A 124 -11.94 7.34 -12.10
CA LEU A 124 -12.23 7.15 -13.52
C LEU A 124 -12.29 5.66 -13.90
N GLY A 125 -11.32 4.86 -13.46
CA GLY A 125 -11.22 3.44 -13.81
C GLY A 125 -12.43 2.60 -13.39
N PHE A 126 -13.13 2.98 -12.33
CA PHE A 126 -14.42 2.38 -11.96
C PHE A 126 -15.55 2.93 -12.84
N TRP A 127 -15.62 4.27 -13.00
CA TRP A 127 -16.72 4.92 -13.69
C TRP A 127 -16.85 4.49 -15.17
N THR A 128 -15.74 4.27 -15.85
CA THR A 128 -15.74 3.76 -17.23
C THR A 128 -16.32 2.35 -17.38
N LYS A 129 -16.46 1.61 -16.27
CA LYS A 129 -17.05 0.27 -16.25
C LYS A 129 -18.53 0.27 -15.85
N VAL A 130 -19.11 1.42 -15.54
CA VAL A 130 -20.54 1.60 -15.26
C VAL A 130 -21.27 1.82 -16.59
N ASP A 131 -22.22 0.93 -16.90
CA ASP A 131 -23.11 1.07 -18.06
C ASP A 131 -24.27 2.02 -17.77
N SER A 132 -24.90 1.83 -16.61
CA SER A 132 -25.98 2.72 -16.15
C SER A 132 -25.98 2.86 -14.63
N MET A 133 -26.51 3.99 -14.16
CA MET A 133 -26.78 4.29 -12.77
C MET A 133 -28.20 4.86 -12.67
N GLU A 134 -29.10 4.14 -12.01
CA GLU A 134 -30.53 4.42 -12.01
C GLU A 134 -31.08 4.45 -10.57
N GLN A 135 -31.92 5.46 -10.28
CA GLN A 135 -32.70 5.46 -9.07
C GLN A 135 -33.87 4.46 -9.22
N THR A 136 -33.87 3.42 -8.39
CA THR A 136 -34.88 2.34 -8.42
C THR A 136 -35.97 2.48 -7.36
N GLY A 137 -35.74 3.34 -6.36
CA GLY A 137 -36.67 3.63 -5.29
C GLY A 137 -36.40 4.99 -4.65
N GLU A 138 -37.17 5.39 -3.65
CA GLU A 138 -36.98 6.66 -2.96
C GLU A 138 -35.57 6.77 -2.33
N ARG A 139 -35.05 5.66 -1.81
CA ARG A 139 -33.73 5.56 -1.17
C ARG A 139 -32.78 4.56 -1.86
N SER A 140 -33.12 4.07 -3.08
CA SER A 140 -32.38 3.00 -3.73
C SER A 140 -31.77 3.44 -5.06
N VAL A 141 -30.57 3.00 -5.34
CA VAL A 141 -29.83 3.23 -6.56
C VAL A 141 -29.17 1.95 -7.05
N ARG A 142 -29.30 1.67 -8.35
CA ARG A 142 -28.69 0.51 -9.00
C ARG A 142 -27.60 0.95 -9.97
N PHE A 143 -26.47 0.25 -9.92
CA PHE A 143 -25.37 0.34 -10.88
C PHE A 143 -25.33 -0.93 -11.71
N THR A 144 -25.38 -0.80 -13.04
CA THR A 144 -25.17 -1.90 -13.98
C THR A 144 -23.80 -1.74 -14.61
N PHE A 145 -23.08 -2.85 -14.83
CA PHE A 145 -21.71 -2.82 -15.32
C PHE A 145 -21.63 -3.31 -16.78
N ASN A 146 -20.68 -2.75 -17.54
CA ASN A 146 -20.44 -3.09 -18.94
C ASN A 146 -19.33 -4.15 -19.14
N VAL A 147 -18.76 -4.66 -18.05
CA VAL A 147 -17.72 -5.69 -18.06
C VAL A 147 -17.98 -6.70 -16.94
N GLU A 148 -17.53 -7.92 -17.14
CA GLU A 148 -17.53 -8.96 -16.11
C GLU A 148 -16.33 -8.75 -15.18
N ASP A 149 -16.59 -8.21 -14.00
CA ASP A 149 -15.56 -7.96 -12.98
C ASP A 149 -16.23 -8.02 -11.59
N ARG A 150 -15.92 -9.07 -10.85
CA ARG A 150 -16.53 -9.35 -9.54
C ARG A 150 -16.23 -8.30 -8.46
N GLU A 151 -15.21 -7.48 -8.63
CA GLU A 151 -14.85 -6.44 -7.69
C GLU A 151 -15.72 -5.18 -7.82
N LEU A 152 -16.40 -4.97 -8.95
CA LEU A 152 -17.11 -3.71 -9.20
C LEU A 152 -18.20 -3.43 -8.18
N ALA A 153 -18.92 -4.45 -7.73
CA ALA A 153 -19.93 -4.29 -6.66
C ALA A 153 -19.31 -3.80 -5.34
N LEU A 154 -18.11 -4.30 -4.96
CA LEU A 154 -17.37 -3.83 -3.80
C LEU A 154 -16.85 -2.41 -4.01
N LEU A 155 -16.27 -2.13 -5.18
CA LEU A 155 -15.76 -0.81 -5.52
C LEU A 155 -16.86 0.24 -5.55
N ALA A 156 -18.05 -0.11 -6.04
CA ALA A 156 -19.24 0.74 -5.93
C ALA A 156 -19.52 1.09 -4.46
N GLY A 157 -19.57 0.10 -3.57
CA GLY A 157 -19.86 0.31 -2.15
C GLY A 157 -18.88 1.22 -1.41
N MET A 158 -17.67 1.42 -1.90
CA MET A 158 -16.59 2.17 -1.21
C MET A 158 -16.36 3.59 -1.77
N ARG A 159 -17.22 4.10 -2.65
CA ARG A 159 -17.06 5.47 -3.15
C ARG A 159 -17.64 6.49 -2.17
N PRO A 160 -16.94 7.61 -1.92
CA PRO A 160 -17.45 8.64 -1.02
C PRO A 160 -18.68 9.33 -1.62
N ILE A 161 -19.65 9.63 -0.76
CA ILE A 161 -20.86 10.37 -1.13
C ILE A 161 -20.71 11.79 -0.59
N LEU A 162 -20.81 12.77 -1.50
CA LEU A 162 -20.61 14.18 -1.26
C LEU A 162 -21.95 14.93 -1.34
N LYS A 163 -22.05 16.07 -0.67
CA LYS A 163 -23.25 16.91 -0.67
C LYS A 163 -23.32 17.75 -1.94
N LYS A 164 -24.16 17.35 -2.92
CA LYS A 164 -24.33 18.06 -4.21
C LYS A 164 -24.55 19.56 -4.04
N ALA A 165 -25.48 19.95 -3.19
CA ALA A 165 -25.88 21.35 -3.01
C ALA A 165 -24.74 22.27 -2.57
N GLN A 166 -23.68 21.76 -1.97
CA GLN A 166 -22.49 22.55 -1.62
C GLN A 166 -21.71 23.00 -2.85
N TRP A 167 -21.77 22.24 -3.93
CA TRP A 167 -20.97 22.43 -5.13
C TRP A 167 -21.73 23.10 -6.26
N ASP A 168 -22.97 23.52 -6.04
CA ASP A 168 -23.78 24.22 -7.04
C ASP A 168 -23.13 25.54 -7.44
N GLY A 169 -22.82 25.68 -8.72
CA GLY A 169 -22.15 26.87 -9.27
C GLY A 169 -20.64 26.95 -9.00
N VAL A 170 -20.04 25.90 -8.45
CA VAL A 170 -18.61 25.79 -8.17
C VAL A 170 -17.95 24.86 -9.20
N ASP A 171 -16.78 25.23 -9.70
CA ASP A 171 -15.95 24.31 -10.47
C ASP A 171 -15.27 23.34 -9.48
N PHE A 172 -15.87 22.16 -9.31
CA PHE A 172 -15.43 21.15 -8.34
C PHE A 172 -13.96 20.77 -8.50
N ALA A 173 -13.50 20.64 -9.75
CA ALA A 173 -12.13 20.21 -10.07
C ALA A 173 -11.06 21.24 -9.70
N GLU A 174 -11.45 22.51 -9.60
CA GLU A 174 -10.56 23.64 -9.36
C GLU A 174 -10.53 24.11 -7.89
N THR A 175 -11.27 23.44 -6.99
CA THR A 175 -11.34 23.83 -5.58
C THR A 175 -10.11 23.41 -4.79
N THR A 176 -9.72 24.22 -3.82
CA THR A 176 -8.63 23.98 -2.87
C THR A 176 -9.07 24.24 -1.41
N THR A 177 -8.75 25.39 -0.83
CA THR A 177 -9.08 25.74 0.56
C THR A 177 -10.28 26.69 0.69
N GLU A 178 -10.84 27.16 -0.40
CA GLU A 178 -11.94 28.12 -0.43
C GLU A 178 -13.25 27.54 0.12
N ILE A 179 -13.38 26.22 0.05
CA ILE A 179 -14.57 25.51 0.50
C ILE A 179 -14.15 24.43 1.48
N VAL A 180 -14.66 24.52 2.70
CA VAL A 180 -14.57 23.45 3.69
C VAL A 180 -15.66 22.42 3.38
N PRO A 181 -15.31 21.16 3.05
CA PRO A 181 -16.30 20.15 2.68
C PRO A 181 -17.28 19.85 3.81
N ILE A 182 -18.58 19.88 3.51
CA ILE A 182 -19.64 19.35 4.38
C ILE A 182 -19.65 17.83 4.19
N THR A 183 -19.50 17.10 5.27
CA THR A 183 -19.34 15.64 5.27
C THR A 183 -20.51 14.93 5.92
N SER A 184 -20.76 13.69 5.54
CA SER A 184 -21.64 12.76 6.25
C SER A 184 -20.88 11.86 7.24
N ALA A 185 -19.56 12.04 7.35
CA ALA A 185 -18.65 11.27 8.20
C ALA A 185 -18.63 11.77 9.65
N PRO A 186 -18.05 11.00 10.59
CA PRO A 186 -18.05 11.35 12.02
C PRO A 186 -17.20 12.57 12.38
N TYR A 187 -16.27 12.98 11.53
CA TYR A 187 -15.43 14.15 11.75
C TYR A 187 -15.71 15.28 10.74
N MET A 188 -15.50 16.51 11.19
CA MET A 188 -15.62 17.72 10.39
C MET A 188 -14.33 18.54 10.54
N ILE A 189 -13.89 19.24 9.49
CA ILE A 189 -12.83 20.24 9.63
C ILE A 189 -13.34 21.36 10.52
N ASP A 190 -12.60 21.65 11.60
CA ASP A 190 -12.90 22.67 12.58
C ASP A 190 -12.08 23.94 12.33
N ASP A 191 -10.77 23.77 12.19
CA ASP A 191 -9.82 24.86 11.95
C ASP A 191 -8.67 24.40 11.08
N PHE A 192 -8.05 25.31 10.33
CA PHE A 192 -6.88 25.01 9.51
C PHE A 192 -6.06 26.25 9.17
N GLU A 193 -4.77 26.05 8.98
CA GLU A 193 -3.85 27.02 8.41
C GLU A 193 -3.02 26.33 7.33
N PRO A 194 -3.17 26.71 6.04
CA PRO A 194 -2.46 26.05 4.95
C PRO A 194 -0.95 25.95 5.21
N GLY A 195 -0.41 24.75 5.00
CA GLY A 195 0.99 24.46 5.24
C GLY A 195 1.40 24.28 6.70
N ARG A 196 0.48 24.47 7.65
CA ARG A 196 0.80 24.40 9.08
C ARG A 196 -0.01 23.34 9.82
N PHE A 197 -1.32 23.40 9.78
CA PHE A 197 -2.16 22.39 10.43
C PHE A 197 -3.56 22.26 9.85
N VAL A 198 -4.18 21.09 10.08
CA VAL A 198 -5.62 20.87 9.96
C VAL A 198 -6.11 20.23 11.25
N SER A 199 -7.14 20.83 11.86
CA SER A 199 -7.85 20.27 13.01
C SER A 199 -9.23 19.79 12.62
N LEU A 200 -9.54 18.58 13.00
CA LEU A 200 -10.85 17.93 12.81
C LEU A 200 -11.51 17.77 14.18
N ARG A 201 -12.79 18.09 14.29
CA ARG A 201 -13.57 17.82 15.46
C ARG A 201 -14.60 16.72 15.21
N ARG A 202 -14.86 15.91 16.20
CA ARG A 202 -15.94 14.92 16.16
C ARG A 202 -17.29 15.65 16.05
N ASN A 203 -18.17 15.15 15.19
CA ASN A 203 -19.53 15.61 15.09
C ASN A 203 -20.38 14.99 16.24
N PRO A 204 -20.83 15.76 17.22
CA PRO A 204 -21.63 15.22 18.33
C PRO A 204 -22.99 14.68 17.87
N ASP A 205 -23.51 15.21 16.76
CA ASP A 205 -24.81 14.84 16.17
C ASP A 205 -24.64 13.87 14.98
N TYR A 206 -23.54 13.12 14.95
CA TYR A 206 -23.28 12.16 13.87
C TYR A 206 -24.39 11.10 13.82
N TRP A 207 -25.07 11.01 12.69
CA TRP A 207 -26.21 10.13 12.44
C TRP A 207 -25.88 8.63 12.62
N GLY A 208 -24.64 8.24 12.42
CA GLY A 208 -24.17 6.85 12.36
C GLY A 208 -23.66 6.29 13.68
N ASN A 209 -23.78 6.98 14.81
CA ASN A 209 -23.27 6.53 16.12
C ASN A 209 -23.77 5.13 16.53
N ASP A 210 -25.01 4.79 16.18
CA ASP A 210 -25.63 3.49 16.49
C ASP A 210 -25.48 2.45 15.37
N VAL A 211 -24.84 2.80 14.25
CA VAL A 211 -24.58 1.85 13.18
C VAL A 211 -23.54 0.83 13.67
N PRO A 212 -23.79 -0.49 13.58
CA PRO A 212 -22.89 -1.51 14.11
C PRO A 212 -21.44 -1.39 13.64
N PHE A 213 -21.23 -0.99 12.39
CA PHE A 213 -19.89 -0.74 11.83
C PHE A 213 -19.16 0.44 12.50
N ARG A 214 -19.91 1.43 13.03
CA ARG A 214 -19.36 2.66 13.63
C ARG A 214 -19.34 2.63 15.16
N ARG A 215 -20.06 1.73 15.78
CA ARG A 215 -20.12 1.63 17.25
C ARG A 215 -18.74 1.31 17.83
N GLY A 216 -18.29 2.14 18.78
CA GLY A 216 -16.96 2.03 19.40
C GLY A 216 -15.83 2.58 18.55
N THR A 217 -16.15 3.33 17.48
CA THR A 217 -15.17 4.07 16.67
C THR A 217 -15.35 5.58 16.84
N ASN A 218 -14.33 6.34 16.39
CA ASN A 218 -14.35 7.82 16.38
C ASN A 218 -14.58 8.43 17.77
N ASN A 219 -13.84 7.91 18.76
CA ASN A 219 -14.02 8.28 20.17
C ASN A 219 -13.24 9.55 20.56
N ILE A 220 -12.26 9.97 19.77
CA ILE A 220 -11.42 11.15 20.01
C ILE A 220 -12.17 12.41 19.58
N ASP A 221 -12.24 13.43 20.44
CA ASP A 221 -12.97 14.67 20.14
C ASP A 221 -12.24 15.56 19.11
N GLU A 222 -10.90 15.63 19.18
CA GLU A 222 -10.07 16.41 18.24
C GLU A 222 -8.96 15.54 17.61
N VAL A 223 -8.92 15.51 16.29
CA VAL A 223 -7.82 14.94 15.51
C VAL A 223 -7.09 16.07 14.81
N ARG A 224 -5.81 16.27 15.16
CA ARG A 224 -5.01 17.36 14.61
C ARG A 224 -3.78 16.84 13.87
N LEU A 225 -3.60 17.35 12.66
CA LEU A 225 -2.46 17.11 11.79
C LEU A 225 -1.58 18.35 11.80
N GLU A 226 -0.38 18.29 12.39
CA GLU A 226 0.60 19.37 12.42
C GLU A 226 1.67 19.14 11.36
N PHE A 227 1.98 20.15 10.55
CA PHE A 227 2.93 20.04 9.46
C PHE A 227 4.28 20.65 9.82
N PHE A 228 5.34 19.91 9.53
CA PHE A 228 6.72 20.29 9.79
C PHE A 228 7.55 20.26 8.51
N GLY A 229 8.59 21.08 8.45
CA GLY A 229 9.47 21.15 7.28
C GLY A 229 10.31 19.87 7.06
N ASP A 230 10.60 19.14 8.14
CA ASP A 230 11.38 17.90 8.10
C ASP A 230 11.07 16.98 9.30
N GLU A 231 11.53 15.73 9.19
CA GLU A 231 11.32 14.69 10.22
C GLU A 231 12.02 15.02 11.56
N THR A 232 13.10 15.80 11.55
CA THR A 232 13.81 16.17 12.78
C THR A 232 12.97 17.13 13.59
N ALA A 233 12.43 18.16 12.96
CA ALA A 233 11.50 19.10 13.59
C ALA A 233 10.25 18.39 14.14
N ALA A 234 9.66 17.48 13.36
CA ALA A 234 8.52 16.67 13.78
C ALA A 234 8.84 15.81 15.02
N PHE A 235 10.01 15.17 15.05
CA PHE A 235 10.45 14.36 16.19
C PHE A 235 10.74 15.20 17.44
N GLU A 236 11.35 16.38 17.29
CA GLU A 236 11.56 17.28 18.43
C GLU A 236 10.24 17.80 19.01
N ALA A 237 9.24 18.12 18.16
CA ALA A 237 7.88 18.48 18.60
C ALA A 237 7.20 17.33 19.38
N PHE A 238 7.41 16.08 18.96
CA PHE A 238 6.93 14.92 19.71
C PHE A 238 7.61 14.80 21.08
N LYS A 239 8.93 14.99 21.16
CA LYS A 239 9.68 14.91 22.43
C LYS A 239 9.22 15.93 23.48
N VAL A 240 8.75 17.10 23.05
CA VAL A 240 8.26 18.16 23.96
C VAL A 240 6.74 18.12 24.16
N GLY A 241 6.03 17.17 23.53
CA GLY A 241 4.58 16.94 23.73
C GLY A 241 3.66 17.85 22.90
N GLU A 242 4.17 18.58 21.91
CA GLU A 242 3.34 19.29 20.92
C GLU A 242 2.59 18.31 20.02
N VAL A 243 3.24 17.20 19.70
CA VAL A 243 2.68 16.01 19.06
C VAL A 243 2.57 14.90 20.10
N ASN A 244 1.45 14.21 20.18
CA ASN A 244 1.22 13.20 21.21
C ASN A 244 1.06 11.77 20.67
N SER A 245 1.19 11.60 19.35
CA SER A 245 1.27 10.28 18.69
C SER A 245 2.22 10.36 17.50
N ASN A 246 3.25 9.53 17.49
CA ASN A 246 4.23 9.46 16.43
C ASN A 246 4.43 8.03 15.94
N ARG A 247 4.36 7.86 14.62
CA ARG A 247 4.67 6.59 13.94
C ARG A 247 6.12 6.63 13.46
N GLU A 248 6.95 5.73 13.98
CA GLU A 248 8.36 5.69 13.64
C GLU A 248 8.65 4.63 12.56
N PHE A 249 9.21 5.08 11.45
CA PHE A 249 9.67 4.21 10.37
C PHE A 249 11.18 3.96 10.41
N ASN A 250 11.94 4.83 11.08
CA ASN A 250 13.38 4.69 11.20
C ASN A 250 13.74 3.81 12.41
N VAL A 251 14.19 2.59 12.14
CA VAL A 251 14.54 1.61 13.17
C VAL A 251 15.70 2.09 14.04
N ALA A 252 16.72 2.68 13.44
CA ALA A 252 17.89 3.17 14.19
C ALA A 252 17.49 4.29 15.16
N ARG A 253 16.56 5.17 14.75
CA ARG A 253 16.01 6.21 15.61
C ARG A 253 15.18 5.59 16.74
N TRP A 254 14.33 4.61 16.44
CA TRP A 254 13.54 3.91 17.47
C TRP A 254 14.41 3.28 18.54
N GLU A 255 15.46 2.57 18.16
CA GLU A 255 16.34 1.89 19.10
C GLU A 255 17.25 2.84 19.89
N SER A 256 17.66 3.97 19.32
CA SER A 256 18.67 4.84 19.91
C SER A 256 18.15 6.14 20.54
N GLN A 257 17.01 6.67 20.09
CA GLN A 257 16.54 8.00 20.47
C GLN A 257 15.24 8.01 21.28
N TYR A 258 14.49 6.88 21.33
CA TYR A 258 13.26 6.78 22.13
C TYR A 258 13.56 6.47 23.60
N ASN A 259 14.38 7.33 24.23
CA ASN A 259 14.80 7.22 25.64
C ASN A 259 14.76 8.58 26.39
N PHE A 260 14.02 9.56 25.86
CA PHE A 260 13.86 10.88 26.43
C PHE A 260 12.95 10.89 27.69
N PRO A 261 12.94 12.00 28.48
CA PRO A 261 12.30 12.03 29.80
C PRO A 261 10.84 11.57 29.84
N ALA A 262 10.01 11.92 28.84
CA ALA A 262 8.60 11.52 28.85
C ALA A 262 8.41 9.99 28.76
N ILE A 263 9.30 9.29 28.04
CA ILE A 263 9.30 7.81 28.01
C ILE A 263 9.77 7.25 29.35
N GLN A 264 10.85 7.80 29.90
CA GLN A 264 11.40 7.34 31.20
C GLN A 264 10.41 7.52 32.34
N ASN A 265 9.59 8.57 32.30
CA ASN A 265 8.56 8.85 33.30
C ASN A 265 7.26 8.07 33.05
N GLY A 266 7.12 7.39 31.93
CA GLY A 266 5.91 6.65 31.54
C GLY A 266 4.78 7.54 31.01
N ASP A 267 5.06 8.79 30.63
CA ASP A 267 4.10 9.70 30.00
C ASP A 267 3.90 9.39 28.52
N VAL A 268 4.92 8.77 27.90
CA VAL A 268 4.87 8.23 26.53
C VAL A 268 5.06 6.72 26.56
N VAL A 269 4.18 6.00 25.88
CA VAL A 269 4.18 4.55 25.73
C VAL A 269 4.74 4.18 24.36
N LEU A 270 5.59 3.16 24.31
CA LEU A 270 6.12 2.57 23.08
C LEU A 270 5.32 1.32 22.74
N SER A 271 4.61 1.34 21.63
CA SER A 271 3.78 0.24 21.15
C SER A 271 4.37 -0.36 19.86
N VAL A 272 4.53 -1.67 19.86
CA VAL A 272 4.96 -2.43 18.67
C VAL A 272 3.78 -3.31 18.24
N LEU A 273 3.18 -2.97 17.12
CA LEU A 273 1.95 -3.59 16.63
C LEU A 273 2.25 -4.53 15.47
N PRO A 274 2.05 -5.85 15.63
CA PRO A 274 2.19 -6.80 14.53
C PRO A 274 1.04 -6.65 13.53
N HIS A 275 1.30 -7.02 12.29
CA HIS A 275 0.26 -7.10 11.25
C HIS A 275 0.58 -8.23 10.26
N GLN A 276 -0.45 -8.64 9.51
CA GLN A 276 -0.33 -9.66 8.47
C GLN A 276 -0.54 -9.07 7.06
N ARG A 277 -0.28 -7.76 6.90
CA ARG A 277 -0.26 -7.16 5.56
C ARG A 277 0.88 -7.77 4.75
N PRO A 278 0.67 -8.02 3.45
CA PRO A 278 1.78 -8.44 2.60
C PRO A 278 2.95 -7.46 2.71
N SER A 279 4.16 -7.99 2.70
CA SER A 279 5.38 -7.17 2.71
C SER A 279 5.41 -6.19 1.54
N GLY A 280 4.75 -6.55 0.44
CA GLY A 280 4.98 -5.87 -0.81
C GLY A 280 6.40 -6.14 -1.31
N MET A 281 6.90 -5.26 -2.17
CA MET A 281 8.25 -5.35 -2.68
C MET A 281 8.95 -4.00 -2.52
N THR A 282 10.04 -4.00 -1.76
CA THR A 282 10.95 -2.86 -1.59
C THR A 282 12.36 -3.34 -1.86
N GLY A 283 13.07 -2.65 -2.74
CA GLY A 283 14.44 -3.06 -3.11
C GLY A 283 14.91 -2.39 -4.40
N PHE A 284 15.84 -3.03 -5.09
CA PHE A 284 16.42 -2.50 -6.33
C PHE A 284 15.97 -3.35 -7.52
N VAL A 285 15.18 -2.74 -8.40
CA VAL A 285 14.64 -3.40 -9.59
C VAL A 285 15.67 -3.42 -10.70
N MET A 286 15.81 -4.56 -11.36
CA MET A 286 16.60 -4.76 -12.58
C MET A 286 15.70 -4.69 -13.80
N ASN A 287 16.02 -3.78 -14.73
CA ASN A 287 15.24 -3.56 -15.94
C ASN A 287 15.57 -4.62 -16.99
N THR A 288 14.67 -5.59 -17.17
CA THR A 288 14.87 -6.70 -18.12
C THR A 288 14.77 -6.31 -19.60
N ARG A 289 14.43 -5.03 -19.90
CA ARG A 289 14.53 -4.48 -21.27
C ARG A 289 15.98 -4.23 -21.68
N ARG A 290 16.88 -4.17 -20.69
CA ARG A 290 18.34 -4.03 -20.90
C ARG A 290 18.95 -5.40 -21.11
N ASP A 291 19.77 -5.55 -22.14
CA ASP A 291 20.36 -6.83 -22.54
C ASP A 291 21.10 -7.54 -21.40
N GLN A 292 21.84 -6.79 -20.56
CA GLN A 292 22.57 -7.33 -19.42
C GLN A 292 21.68 -7.97 -18.36
N PHE A 293 20.42 -7.52 -18.20
CA PHE A 293 19.47 -8.06 -17.23
C PHE A 293 18.38 -8.94 -17.86
N SER A 294 18.43 -9.20 -19.16
CA SER A 294 17.49 -10.11 -19.83
C SER A 294 17.68 -11.56 -19.38
N ASP A 295 18.91 -12.00 -19.13
CA ASP A 295 19.21 -13.35 -18.63
C ASP A 295 18.99 -13.44 -17.13
N TRP A 296 18.13 -14.40 -16.71
CA TRP A 296 17.82 -14.62 -15.31
C TRP A 296 19.04 -15.03 -14.46
N ARG A 297 20.06 -15.67 -15.06
CA ARG A 297 21.29 -16.08 -14.35
C ARG A 297 22.10 -14.86 -13.93
N VAL A 298 22.14 -13.83 -14.74
CA VAL A 298 22.75 -12.55 -14.37
C VAL A 298 21.99 -11.92 -13.19
N ARG A 299 20.65 -11.91 -13.24
CA ARG A 299 19.85 -11.40 -12.12
C ARG A 299 20.06 -12.21 -10.83
N ASP A 300 20.20 -13.54 -10.96
CA ASP A 300 20.52 -14.42 -9.82
C ASP A 300 21.92 -14.12 -9.25
N ALA A 301 22.91 -13.89 -10.11
CA ALA A 301 24.25 -13.46 -9.70
C ALA A 301 24.21 -12.14 -8.92
N MET A 302 23.39 -11.18 -9.36
CA MET A 302 23.21 -9.90 -8.66
C MET A 302 22.61 -10.10 -7.26
N LEU A 303 21.64 -11.02 -7.11
CA LEU A 303 21.07 -11.39 -5.82
C LEU A 303 22.11 -12.05 -4.90
N HIS A 304 22.93 -12.95 -5.41
CA HIS A 304 24.01 -13.59 -4.65
C HIS A 304 25.13 -12.62 -4.23
N ALA A 305 25.42 -11.62 -5.05
CA ALA A 305 26.39 -10.56 -4.73
C ALA A 305 25.84 -9.58 -3.66
N PHE A 306 24.53 -9.48 -3.49
CA PHE A 306 23.89 -8.62 -2.51
C PHE A 306 23.90 -9.29 -1.12
N ASN A 307 24.78 -8.84 -0.27
CA ASN A 307 24.96 -9.37 1.08
C ASN A 307 23.98 -8.68 2.07
N PHE A 308 22.72 -9.10 2.02
CA PHE A 308 21.66 -8.48 2.84
C PHE A 308 22.00 -8.53 4.34
N GLU A 309 22.49 -9.66 4.84
CA GLU A 309 22.75 -9.88 6.28
C GLU A 309 23.80 -8.90 6.82
N PHE A 310 24.85 -8.66 6.06
CA PHE A 310 25.89 -7.65 6.42
C PHE A 310 25.33 -6.22 6.35
N ILE A 311 24.60 -5.90 5.28
CA ILE A 311 23.97 -4.58 5.11
C ILE A 311 22.97 -4.33 6.23
N ASN A 312 22.14 -5.31 6.57
CA ASN A 312 21.14 -5.21 7.63
C ASN A 312 21.78 -5.01 9.00
N GLU A 313 22.87 -5.73 9.30
CA GLU A 313 23.65 -5.51 10.53
C GLU A 313 24.20 -4.09 10.58
N ALA A 314 24.81 -3.62 9.50
CA ALA A 314 25.43 -2.29 9.46
C ALA A 314 24.40 -1.15 9.54
N MET A 315 23.23 -1.31 8.92
CA MET A 315 22.22 -0.26 8.81
C MET A 315 21.20 -0.26 9.95
N THR A 316 20.85 -1.42 10.49
CA THR A 316 19.74 -1.58 11.43
C THR A 316 20.07 -2.45 12.65
N GLY A 317 21.31 -2.92 12.80
CA GLY A 317 21.67 -3.87 13.86
C GLY A 317 20.90 -5.21 13.72
N SER A 318 20.65 -5.66 12.51
CA SER A 318 19.88 -6.88 12.18
C SER A 318 18.41 -6.87 12.63
N GLN A 319 17.84 -5.69 12.89
CA GLN A 319 16.46 -5.57 13.41
C GLN A 319 15.37 -5.66 12.34
N GLN A 320 15.72 -5.56 11.06
CA GLN A 320 14.74 -5.62 9.97
C GLN A 320 14.83 -6.95 9.22
N PRO A 321 13.74 -7.75 9.16
CA PRO A 321 13.73 -8.94 8.33
C PRO A 321 13.79 -8.57 6.84
N ARG A 322 14.27 -9.52 6.03
CA ARG A 322 14.27 -9.40 4.56
C ARG A 322 12.92 -9.78 3.99
N ILE A 323 12.47 -9.07 2.96
CA ILE A 323 11.36 -9.51 2.11
C ILE A 323 11.76 -10.82 1.43
N THR A 324 10.95 -11.86 1.55
CA THR A 324 11.22 -13.18 0.95
C THR A 324 10.45 -13.43 -0.33
N SER A 325 9.29 -12.79 -0.51
CA SER A 325 8.48 -12.80 -1.72
C SER A 325 7.56 -11.58 -1.77
N TYR A 326 6.83 -11.35 -2.86
CA TYR A 326 5.97 -10.17 -3.01
C TYR A 326 4.82 -10.14 -1.98
N TRP A 327 4.26 -11.31 -1.65
CA TRP A 327 3.20 -11.44 -0.64
C TRP A 327 3.67 -12.07 0.68
N SER A 328 4.98 -12.12 0.95
CA SER A 328 5.49 -12.57 2.26
C SER A 328 4.86 -11.77 3.41
N ASN A 329 4.95 -12.26 4.62
CA ASN A 329 4.25 -11.75 5.81
C ASN A 329 2.72 -11.90 5.76
N SER A 330 2.16 -12.62 4.81
CA SER A 330 0.72 -12.79 4.68
C SER A 330 0.33 -14.22 4.28
N PRO A 331 -0.95 -14.59 4.46
CA PRO A 331 -1.46 -15.88 4.00
C PRO A 331 -1.38 -16.08 2.47
N LEU A 332 -1.17 -15.01 1.71
CA LEU A 332 -1.06 -15.02 0.25
C LEU A 332 0.36 -15.30 -0.25
N GLY A 333 1.37 -15.29 0.64
CA GLY A 333 2.76 -15.54 0.27
C GLY A 333 2.99 -16.96 -0.20
N MET A 334 3.92 -17.12 -1.17
CA MET A 334 4.37 -18.44 -1.62
C MET A 334 5.08 -19.20 -0.50
N SER A 335 5.13 -20.51 -0.61
CA SER A 335 6.03 -21.37 0.19
C SER A 335 7.39 -21.51 -0.49
N ASP A 336 8.46 -21.70 0.28
CA ASP A 336 9.82 -21.93 -0.24
C ASP A 336 9.98 -23.31 -0.92
N GLY A 337 9.17 -24.30 -0.49
CA GLY A 337 9.19 -25.66 -1.03
C GLY A 337 8.58 -25.79 -2.42
N PRO A 338 8.44 -27.03 -2.93
CA PRO A 338 7.83 -27.31 -4.23
C PRO A 338 6.41 -26.74 -4.34
N ALA A 339 5.98 -26.44 -5.56
CA ALA A 339 4.59 -26.11 -5.84
C ALA A 339 3.72 -27.36 -5.61
N GLU A 340 2.66 -27.22 -4.81
CA GLU A 340 1.77 -28.32 -4.44
C GLU A 340 0.31 -27.99 -4.74
N GLY A 341 -0.53 -29.03 -4.77
CA GLY A 341 -1.98 -28.89 -4.91
C GLY A 341 -2.39 -27.97 -6.06
N ARG A 342 -3.30 -27.07 -5.78
CA ARG A 342 -3.86 -26.14 -6.78
C ARG A 342 -2.80 -25.19 -7.38
N VAL A 343 -1.81 -24.74 -6.62
CA VAL A 343 -0.70 -23.92 -7.12
C VAL A 343 0.06 -24.66 -8.22
N ARG A 344 0.38 -25.94 -8.00
CA ARG A 344 1.06 -26.78 -8.99
C ARG A 344 0.21 -26.97 -10.24
N GLU A 345 -1.09 -27.22 -10.10
CA GLU A 345 -2.01 -27.35 -11.22
C GLU A 345 -2.04 -26.10 -12.10
N LEU A 346 -2.12 -24.92 -11.49
CA LEU A 346 -2.16 -23.62 -12.18
C LEU A 346 -0.87 -23.35 -12.94
N LEU A 347 0.29 -23.71 -12.40
CA LEU A 347 1.60 -23.49 -13.01
C LEU A 347 1.99 -24.55 -14.05
N SER A 348 1.44 -25.77 -13.97
CA SER A 348 1.82 -26.89 -14.84
C SER A 348 1.73 -26.60 -16.35
N PRO A 349 0.74 -25.86 -16.87
CA PRO A 349 0.68 -25.50 -18.29
C PRO A 349 1.85 -24.66 -18.78
N PHE A 350 2.57 -23.99 -17.86
CA PHE A 350 3.68 -23.09 -18.14
C PHE A 350 5.04 -23.68 -17.78
N ALA A 351 5.11 -24.95 -17.34
CA ALA A 351 6.29 -25.56 -16.72
C ALA A 351 7.59 -25.42 -17.57
N GLU A 352 7.48 -25.46 -18.91
CA GLU A 352 8.63 -25.33 -19.82
C GLU A 352 9.15 -23.88 -19.93
N SER A 353 8.29 -22.88 -19.65
CA SER A 353 8.64 -21.46 -19.73
C SER A 353 8.95 -20.82 -18.36
N LEU A 354 8.65 -21.55 -17.28
CA LEU A 354 8.93 -21.08 -15.93
C LEU A 354 10.43 -21.14 -15.62
N LEU A 355 10.90 -20.15 -14.86
CA LEU A 355 12.29 -20.13 -14.40
C LEU A 355 12.54 -21.17 -13.28
N PRO A 356 13.81 -21.62 -13.13
CA PRO A 356 14.17 -22.59 -12.10
C PRO A 356 13.73 -22.16 -10.70
N GLY A 357 13.14 -23.10 -9.96
CA GLY A 357 12.60 -22.90 -8.63
C GLY A 357 11.08 -22.67 -8.61
N ALA A 358 10.46 -22.27 -9.72
CA ALA A 358 9.02 -22.03 -9.75
C ALA A 358 8.19 -23.30 -9.43
N MET A 359 8.62 -24.47 -9.89
CA MET A 359 7.95 -25.75 -9.63
C MET A 359 8.55 -26.49 -8.44
N ASP A 360 9.87 -26.43 -8.26
CA ASP A 360 10.61 -27.31 -7.34
C ASP A 360 10.95 -26.66 -5.99
N GLY A 361 10.72 -25.35 -5.86
CA GLY A 361 11.01 -24.55 -4.68
C GLY A 361 12.10 -23.54 -4.91
N TYR A 362 11.98 -22.38 -4.24
CA TYR A 362 12.91 -21.28 -4.31
C TYR A 362 12.91 -20.47 -3.03
N SER A 363 14.09 -20.14 -2.55
CA SER A 363 14.34 -19.13 -1.52
C SER A 363 15.42 -18.18 -1.98
N LEU A 364 15.35 -16.93 -1.49
CA LEU A 364 16.36 -15.93 -1.80
C LEU A 364 17.74 -16.34 -1.25
N PRO A 365 18.83 -16.00 -1.95
CA PRO A 365 20.17 -16.21 -1.43
C PRO A 365 20.37 -15.54 -0.07
N MET A 366 20.98 -16.24 0.87
CA MET A 366 21.40 -15.72 2.17
C MET A 366 22.90 -15.49 2.17
N GLY A 367 23.34 -14.33 2.66
CA GLY A 367 24.75 -14.05 2.92
C GLY A 367 25.23 -14.71 4.22
N ASP A 368 26.54 -14.73 4.44
CA ASP A 368 27.14 -15.25 5.65
C ASP A 368 27.30 -14.20 6.78
N GLY A 369 26.77 -13.00 6.57
CA GLY A 369 26.85 -11.87 7.51
C GLY A 369 28.23 -11.22 7.60
N THR A 370 29.26 -11.79 6.97
CA THR A 370 30.58 -11.16 6.90
C THR A 370 30.67 -10.20 5.71
N GLU A 371 31.44 -9.15 5.84
CA GLU A 371 31.68 -8.20 4.74
C GLU A 371 32.05 -8.88 3.42
N ARG A 372 32.78 -9.99 3.46
CA ARG A 372 33.30 -10.65 2.26
C ARG A 372 32.31 -11.56 1.55
N ASN A 373 31.32 -12.08 2.27
CA ASN A 373 30.30 -13.00 1.74
C ASN A 373 30.86 -14.00 0.72
N ARG A 374 31.83 -14.82 1.11
CA ARG A 374 32.60 -15.67 0.17
C ARG A 374 31.72 -16.68 -0.57
N ALA A 375 30.73 -17.25 0.11
CA ALA A 375 29.80 -18.22 -0.50
C ALA A 375 28.94 -17.53 -1.57
N GLY A 376 28.33 -16.38 -1.25
CA GLY A 376 27.55 -15.59 -2.19
C GLY A 376 28.39 -15.11 -3.38
N THR A 377 29.63 -14.64 -3.14
CA THR A 377 30.57 -14.26 -4.20
C THR A 377 30.86 -15.43 -5.15
N ALA A 378 31.09 -16.63 -4.62
CA ALA A 378 31.37 -17.82 -5.45
C ALA A 378 30.15 -18.21 -6.31
N MET A 379 28.95 -18.20 -5.73
CA MET A 379 27.71 -18.46 -6.46
C MET A 379 27.42 -17.39 -7.53
N ALA A 380 27.66 -16.13 -7.22
CA ALA A 380 27.53 -15.05 -8.21
C ALA A 380 28.46 -15.26 -9.41
N LEU A 381 29.71 -15.64 -9.18
CA LEU A 381 30.68 -15.95 -10.26
C LEU A 381 30.23 -17.16 -11.10
N GLU A 382 29.72 -18.23 -10.46
CA GLU A 382 29.20 -19.39 -11.15
C GLU A 382 28.02 -19.04 -12.07
N GLN A 383 27.09 -18.22 -11.59
CA GLN A 383 25.94 -17.79 -12.40
C GLN A 383 26.36 -16.85 -13.55
N MET A 384 27.32 -15.96 -13.32
CA MET A 384 27.88 -15.11 -14.38
C MET A 384 28.59 -15.94 -15.46
N GLU A 385 29.37 -16.94 -15.04
CA GLU A 385 30.03 -17.86 -15.98
C GLU A 385 29.01 -18.66 -16.81
N ALA A 386 27.97 -19.20 -16.17
CA ALA A 386 26.86 -19.87 -16.82
C ALA A 386 26.11 -18.98 -17.81
N ALA A 387 26.09 -17.65 -17.59
CA ALA A 387 25.54 -16.65 -18.49
C ALA A 387 26.54 -16.16 -19.58
N GLY A 388 27.76 -16.70 -19.60
CA GLY A 388 28.80 -16.35 -20.62
C GLY A 388 29.69 -15.17 -20.24
N TRP A 389 29.73 -14.77 -18.98
CA TRP A 389 30.54 -13.70 -18.43
C TRP A 389 31.70 -14.27 -17.60
N THR A 390 32.91 -13.81 -17.78
CA THR A 390 34.10 -14.28 -17.05
C THR A 390 35.00 -13.14 -16.62
N ILE A 391 35.75 -13.32 -15.54
CA ILE A 391 36.74 -12.31 -15.12
C ILE A 391 37.96 -12.36 -16.06
N GLN A 392 38.23 -11.23 -16.70
CA GLN A 392 39.40 -11.01 -17.56
C GLN A 392 40.05 -9.69 -17.13
N ASP A 393 41.33 -9.74 -16.80
CA ASP A 393 42.11 -8.57 -16.32
C ASP A 393 41.43 -7.86 -15.13
N GLY A 394 40.79 -8.61 -14.21
CA GLY A 394 40.11 -8.09 -13.05
C GLY A 394 38.71 -7.49 -13.30
N GLN A 395 38.22 -7.59 -14.53
CA GLN A 395 36.86 -7.10 -14.90
C GLN A 395 36.01 -8.25 -15.43
N MET A 396 34.71 -8.20 -15.14
CA MET A 396 33.72 -9.13 -15.71
C MET A 396 33.49 -8.75 -17.17
N LYS A 397 33.75 -9.69 -18.10
CA LYS A 397 33.67 -9.47 -19.56
C LYS A 397 32.93 -10.61 -20.24
N ASN A 398 32.29 -10.30 -21.37
CA ASN A 398 31.73 -11.31 -22.28
C ASN A 398 32.81 -11.98 -23.15
N ALA A 399 32.40 -12.90 -24.00
CA ALA A 399 33.31 -13.60 -24.92
C ALA A 399 33.99 -12.67 -25.97
N SER A 400 33.40 -11.51 -26.25
CA SER A 400 33.96 -10.48 -27.15
C SER A 400 34.95 -9.55 -26.44
N GLY A 401 35.06 -9.65 -25.10
CA GLY A 401 35.92 -8.81 -24.28
C GLY A 401 35.27 -7.51 -23.83
N ASP A 402 33.96 -7.33 -24.07
CA ASP A 402 33.22 -6.17 -23.61
C ASP A 402 32.94 -6.28 -22.10
N PRO A 403 33.14 -5.20 -21.32
CA PRO A 403 32.94 -5.23 -19.89
C PRO A 403 31.43 -5.28 -19.54
N PHE A 404 31.09 -5.99 -18.46
CA PHE A 404 29.76 -5.93 -17.88
C PHE A 404 29.61 -4.63 -17.12
N THR A 405 28.80 -3.72 -17.63
CA THR A 405 28.54 -2.40 -17.05
C THR A 405 27.04 -2.13 -16.99
N PHE A 406 26.61 -1.39 -15.97
CA PHE A 406 25.25 -0.91 -15.84
C PHE A 406 25.18 0.34 -14.94
N GLU A 407 24.08 1.07 -15.02
CA GLU A 407 23.80 2.23 -14.21
C GLU A 407 22.84 1.89 -13.08
N ILE A 408 23.11 2.42 -11.87
CA ILE A 408 22.15 2.46 -10.76
C ILE A 408 21.66 3.89 -10.63
N LEU A 409 20.38 4.12 -10.94
CA LEU A 409 19.73 5.43 -10.83
C LEU A 409 19.07 5.57 -9.46
N LEU A 410 19.39 6.64 -8.72
CA LEU A 410 18.82 6.98 -7.43
C LEU A 410 18.19 8.38 -7.45
N ASP A 411 17.13 8.57 -6.65
CA ASP A 411 16.54 9.89 -6.41
C ASP A 411 17.38 10.68 -5.40
N GLN A 412 17.49 11.97 -5.61
CA GLN A 412 18.18 12.89 -4.71
C GLN A 412 17.48 12.89 -3.34
N GLY A 413 18.29 12.79 -2.28
CA GLY A 413 17.78 12.74 -0.90
C GLY A 413 17.49 11.33 -0.37
N ALA A 414 17.60 10.29 -1.19
CA ALA A 414 17.48 8.89 -0.77
C ALA A 414 18.78 8.39 -0.08
N SER A 415 19.19 9.02 1.01
CA SER A 415 20.48 8.76 1.69
C SER A 415 20.63 7.32 2.19
N GLU A 416 19.54 6.69 2.66
CA GLU A 416 19.54 5.28 3.08
C GLU A 416 19.82 4.35 1.89
N ASN A 417 19.14 4.58 0.77
CA ASN A 417 19.35 3.80 -0.45
C ASN A 417 20.77 3.97 -0.98
N GLN A 418 21.32 5.18 -0.92
CA GLN A 418 22.69 5.46 -1.30
C GLN A 418 23.67 4.65 -0.43
N ALA A 419 23.50 4.64 0.89
CA ALA A 419 24.38 3.88 1.81
C ALA A 419 24.31 2.37 1.53
N ILE A 420 23.13 1.82 1.25
CA ILE A 420 22.97 0.41 0.86
C ILE A 420 23.70 0.12 -0.46
N ILE A 421 23.54 1.00 -1.45
CA ILE A 421 24.18 0.84 -2.77
C ILE A 421 25.70 0.96 -2.67
N ASP A 422 26.23 1.84 -1.83
CA ASP A 422 27.69 1.97 -1.64
C ASP A 422 28.29 0.64 -1.16
N MET A 423 27.69 -0.03 -0.17
CA MET A 423 28.10 -1.36 0.30
C MET A 423 27.90 -2.45 -0.78
N TYR A 424 26.85 -2.33 -1.59
CA TYR A 424 26.60 -3.27 -2.68
C TYR A 424 27.64 -3.13 -3.81
N VAL A 425 28.03 -1.91 -4.18
CA VAL A 425 29.08 -1.64 -5.17
C VAL A 425 30.42 -2.28 -4.77
N GLU A 426 30.78 -2.23 -3.46
CA GLU A 426 31.95 -2.93 -2.95
C GLU A 426 31.85 -4.45 -3.12
N SER A 427 30.67 -5.01 -2.92
CA SER A 427 30.41 -6.44 -3.13
C SER A 427 30.50 -6.82 -4.63
N LEU A 428 29.95 -5.99 -5.51
CA LEU A 428 30.02 -6.17 -6.98
C LEU A 428 31.47 -6.10 -7.50
N ALA A 429 32.29 -5.22 -6.94
CA ALA A 429 33.70 -5.13 -7.31
C ALA A 429 34.45 -6.45 -7.09
N ARG A 430 34.05 -7.30 -6.12
CA ARG A 430 34.65 -8.62 -5.85
C ARG A 430 34.40 -9.64 -6.98
N ILE A 431 33.35 -9.44 -7.77
CA ILE A 431 33.06 -10.23 -8.97
C ILE A 431 33.45 -9.50 -10.26
N GLY A 432 34.27 -8.45 -10.16
CA GLY A 432 34.78 -7.70 -11.32
C GLY A 432 33.74 -6.78 -11.98
N VAL A 433 32.65 -6.43 -11.28
CA VAL A 433 31.60 -5.55 -11.78
C VAL A 433 31.69 -4.20 -11.07
N THR A 434 31.70 -3.10 -11.84
CA THR A 434 31.72 -1.74 -11.30
C THR A 434 30.60 -0.93 -11.98
N PRO A 435 29.43 -0.80 -11.36
CA PRO A 435 28.34 0.00 -11.90
C PRO A 435 28.63 1.51 -11.80
N THR A 436 27.91 2.29 -12.61
CA THR A 436 27.86 3.74 -12.44
C THR A 436 26.68 4.09 -11.56
N VAL A 437 26.90 4.83 -10.47
CA VAL A 437 25.79 5.32 -9.63
C VAL A 437 25.47 6.76 -10.01
N THR A 438 24.24 7.02 -10.43
CA THR A 438 23.74 8.33 -10.80
C THR A 438 22.65 8.77 -9.85
N VAL A 439 22.83 9.93 -9.23
CA VAL A 439 21.83 10.58 -8.40
C VAL A 439 21.17 11.70 -9.22
N ALA A 440 19.87 11.61 -9.44
CA ALA A 440 19.09 12.60 -10.18
C ALA A 440 18.16 13.37 -9.24
N ASP A 441 17.85 14.62 -9.58
CA ASP A 441 16.76 15.32 -8.91
C ASP A 441 15.40 14.63 -9.16
N SER A 442 14.40 14.89 -8.33
CA SER A 442 13.13 14.15 -8.37
C SER A 442 12.38 14.30 -9.70
N ALA A 443 12.52 15.42 -10.41
CA ALA A 443 11.89 15.63 -11.71
C ALA A 443 12.56 14.77 -12.79
N GLN A 444 13.90 14.81 -12.84
CA GLN A 444 14.70 13.98 -13.75
C GLN A 444 14.56 12.50 -13.42
N PHE A 445 14.56 12.13 -12.13
CA PHE A 445 14.35 10.75 -11.70
C PHE A 445 13.00 10.22 -12.18
N LYS A 446 11.94 11.03 -11.99
CA LYS A 446 10.60 10.66 -12.46
C LYS A 446 10.55 10.51 -13.98
N GLU A 447 11.07 11.47 -14.73
CA GLU A 447 11.09 11.41 -16.19
C GLU A 447 11.81 10.16 -16.71
N ARG A 448 13.00 9.87 -16.16
CA ARG A 448 13.79 8.70 -16.55
C ARG A 448 13.08 7.40 -16.21
N THR A 449 12.47 7.29 -15.01
CA THR A 449 11.72 6.09 -14.63
C THR A 449 10.45 5.92 -15.45
N ASP A 450 9.74 7.00 -15.80
CA ASP A 450 8.56 6.96 -16.67
C ASP A 450 8.91 6.49 -18.11
N GLN A 451 10.15 6.77 -18.58
CA GLN A 451 10.67 6.32 -19.88
C GLN A 451 11.42 4.98 -19.80
N TYR A 452 11.51 4.36 -18.62
CA TYR A 452 12.32 3.16 -18.35
C TYR A 452 13.81 3.34 -18.71
N ASP A 453 14.32 4.59 -18.63
CA ASP A 453 15.70 4.94 -18.89
C ASP A 453 16.58 4.77 -17.64
N PHE A 454 16.77 3.53 -17.25
CA PHE A 454 17.64 3.07 -16.17
C PHE A 454 17.98 1.59 -16.40
N ASP A 455 19.07 1.11 -15.80
CA ASP A 455 19.39 -0.31 -15.77
C ASP A 455 18.93 -0.92 -14.44
N MET A 456 19.24 -0.26 -13.32
CA MET A 456 18.76 -0.60 -11.98
C MET A 456 18.29 0.65 -11.26
N THR A 457 17.22 0.56 -10.46
CA THR A 457 16.73 1.67 -9.65
C THR A 457 16.01 1.20 -8.40
N TYR A 458 15.79 2.10 -7.44
CA TYR A 458 14.98 1.80 -6.26
C TYR A 458 13.51 1.61 -6.64
N TYR A 459 12.89 0.62 -6.02
CA TYR A 459 11.49 0.26 -6.22
C TYR A 459 10.79 0.03 -4.89
N ARG A 460 9.61 0.59 -4.73
CA ARG A 460 8.74 0.33 -3.59
C ARG A 460 7.30 0.17 -4.03
N ARG A 461 6.69 -0.93 -3.63
CA ARG A 461 5.27 -1.20 -3.84
C ARG A 461 4.67 -1.91 -2.64
N GLY A 462 3.66 -1.30 -2.02
CA GLY A 462 2.78 -1.98 -1.08
C GLY A 462 1.79 -2.87 -1.82
N LEU A 463 1.48 -4.03 -1.26
CA LEU A 463 0.47 -4.95 -1.77
C LEU A 463 -0.64 -5.12 -0.74
N SER A 464 -1.80 -5.58 -1.20
CA SER A 464 -2.98 -5.81 -0.35
C SER A 464 -3.24 -7.31 -0.16
N LEU A 465 -4.11 -7.62 0.81
CA LEU A 465 -4.67 -8.97 0.99
C LEU A 465 -5.79 -9.27 -0.02
N SER A 466 -6.16 -8.30 -0.85
CA SER A 466 -7.15 -8.43 -1.92
C SER A 466 -6.60 -7.85 -3.24
N PRO A 467 -5.51 -8.44 -3.81
CA PRO A 467 -5.02 -8.00 -5.12
C PRO A 467 -6.06 -8.21 -6.21
N GLY A 468 -6.14 -7.26 -7.14
CA GLY A 468 -7.12 -7.23 -8.22
C GLY A 468 -6.52 -6.80 -9.56
N ASN A 469 -7.30 -6.11 -10.37
CA ASN A 469 -6.95 -5.65 -11.72
C ASN A 469 -5.67 -4.80 -11.79
N GLU A 470 -5.33 -4.11 -10.70
CA GLU A 470 -4.12 -3.29 -10.65
C GLU A 470 -2.84 -4.11 -10.88
N GLN A 471 -2.89 -5.45 -10.71
CA GLN A 471 -1.71 -6.29 -10.94
C GLN A 471 -1.24 -6.26 -12.40
N TYR A 472 -2.16 -6.06 -13.36
CA TYR A 472 -1.78 -5.89 -14.77
C TYR A 472 -0.87 -4.67 -14.99
N ASN A 473 -1.18 -3.53 -14.37
CA ASN A 473 -0.36 -2.31 -14.50
C ASN A 473 1.07 -2.47 -14.00
N TYR A 474 1.30 -3.41 -13.06
CA TYR A 474 2.62 -3.58 -12.43
C TYR A 474 3.40 -4.76 -12.98
N TYR A 475 2.72 -5.79 -13.47
CA TYR A 475 3.34 -7.05 -13.85
C TYR A 475 2.86 -7.60 -15.19
N GLY A 476 1.80 -7.06 -15.76
CA GLY A 476 1.22 -7.51 -17.03
C GLY A 476 2.13 -7.24 -18.22
N SER A 477 2.13 -8.17 -19.18
CA SER A 477 2.97 -8.10 -20.38
C SER A 477 2.55 -6.96 -21.32
N GLU A 478 1.27 -6.63 -21.40
CA GLU A 478 0.74 -5.59 -22.29
C GLU A 478 1.26 -4.20 -21.93
N ASP A 479 1.34 -3.90 -20.63
CA ASP A 479 1.80 -2.61 -20.12
C ASP A 479 3.32 -2.51 -19.99
N ALA A 480 4.05 -3.59 -20.31
CA ALA A 480 5.48 -3.67 -20.06
C ALA A 480 6.31 -2.54 -20.73
N ASP A 481 5.91 -2.08 -21.92
CA ASP A 481 6.65 -1.05 -22.65
C ASP A 481 5.90 0.29 -22.73
N THR A 482 4.80 0.45 -21.99
CA THR A 482 4.00 1.68 -21.99
C THR A 482 4.67 2.77 -21.15
N PRO A 483 5.16 3.88 -21.74
CA PRO A 483 5.79 4.95 -21.00
C PRO A 483 4.89 5.49 -19.87
N GLY A 484 5.45 5.72 -18.69
CA GLY A 484 4.70 6.10 -17.49
C GLY A 484 3.95 4.96 -16.83
N GLY A 485 4.04 3.75 -17.37
CA GLY A 485 3.53 2.53 -16.76
C GLY A 485 4.26 2.14 -15.47
N ARG A 486 3.73 1.15 -14.78
CA ARG A 486 4.23 0.71 -13.46
C ARG A 486 5.06 -0.58 -13.52
N ASN A 487 5.14 -1.24 -14.66
CA ASN A 487 5.95 -2.44 -14.85
C ASN A 487 7.44 -2.07 -15.04
N LEU A 488 8.07 -1.53 -13.98
CA LEU A 488 9.47 -1.08 -14.00
C LEU A 488 10.44 -2.21 -14.33
N MET A 489 10.07 -3.44 -14.02
CA MET A 489 10.90 -4.64 -14.24
C MET A 489 10.98 -5.03 -15.71
N GLY A 490 9.98 -4.65 -16.53
CA GLY A 490 9.87 -5.10 -17.93
C GLY A 490 9.37 -6.54 -18.05
N ILE A 491 8.53 -6.99 -17.12
CA ILE A 491 8.01 -8.36 -17.12
C ILE A 491 7.15 -8.59 -18.35
N LYS A 492 7.48 -9.65 -19.10
CA LYS A 492 6.69 -10.21 -20.20
C LYS A 492 6.61 -11.71 -20.01
N SER A 493 5.53 -12.18 -19.38
CA SER A 493 5.36 -13.58 -18.99
C SER A 493 3.91 -14.01 -19.11
N SER A 494 3.65 -14.96 -20.01
CA SER A 494 2.31 -15.56 -20.15
C SER A 494 1.83 -16.25 -18.87
N ALA A 495 2.74 -16.75 -18.04
CA ALA A 495 2.39 -17.33 -16.74
C ALA A 495 1.91 -16.23 -15.77
N VAL A 496 2.57 -15.06 -15.74
CA VAL A 496 2.13 -13.92 -14.93
C VAL A 496 0.74 -13.45 -15.38
N ASP A 497 0.56 -13.22 -16.69
CA ASP A 497 -0.72 -12.77 -17.23
C ASP A 497 -1.85 -13.75 -16.93
N ALA A 498 -1.59 -15.05 -17.07
CA ALA A 498 -2.56 -16.10 -16.76
C ALA A 498 -2.91 -16.15 -15.26
N MET A 499 -1.94 -15.97 -14.36
CA MET A 499 -2.20 -15.96 -12.91
C MET A 499 -2.98 -14.72 -12.49
N ILE A 500 -2.72 -13.56 -13.08
CA ILE A 500 -3.53 -12.36 -12.87
C ILE A 500 -4.96 -12.60 -13.37
N GLY A 501 -5.13 -13.12 -14.57
CA GLY A 501 -6.47 -13.49 -15.08
C GLY A 501 -7.19 -14.48 -14.17
N ARG A 502 -6.46 -15.47 -13.63
CA ARG A 502 -7.05 -16.48 -12.73
C ARG A 502 -7.49 -15.90 -11.39
N LEU A 503 -6.70 -15.03 -10.77
CA LEU A 503 -7.13 -14.38 -9.52
C LEU A 503 -8.41 -13.55 -9.69
N LEU A 504 -8.59 -12.89 -10.85
CA LEU A 504 -9.76 -12.07 -11.13
C LEU A 504 -11.03 -12.89 -11.37
N THR A 505 -10.87 -14.10 -11.92
CA THR A 505 -11.99 -15.01 -12.24
C THR A 505 -12.21 -16.12 -11.22
N SER A 506 -11.51 -16.09 -10.08
CA SER A 506 -11.65 -17.10 -9.02
C SER A 506 -13.05 -17.05 -8.40
N GLU A 507 -13.67 -18.23 -8.26
CA GLU A 507 -15.02 -18.36 -7.68
C GLU A 507 -15.00 -18.67 -6.18
N SER A 508 -13.87 -19.20 -5.68
CA SER A 508 -13.67 -19.49 -4.26
C SER A 508 -12.44 -18.78 -3.70
N GLN A 509 -12.43 -18.58 -2.38
CA GLN A 509 -11.28 -18.01 -1.68
C GLN A 509 -10.03 -18.88 -1.81
N ASP A 510 -10.16 -20.22 -1.77
CA ASP A 510 -9.04 -21.14 -1.91
C ASP A 510 -8.41 -21.06 -3.30
N ASP A 511 -9.22 -20.95 -4.36
CA ASP A 511 -8.73 -20.78 -5.73
C ASP A 511 -8.06 -19.42 -5.93
N PHE A 512 -8.61 -18.36 -5.33
CA PHE A 512 -7.98 -17.03 -5.30
C PHE A 512 -6.61 -17.07 -4.60
N VAL A 513 -6.55 -17.62 -3.40
CA VAL A 513 -5.29 -17.76 -2.64
C VAL A 513 -4.26 -18.55 -3.43
N ALA A 514 -4.68 -19.65 -4.08
CA ALA A 514 -3.80 -20.45 -4.91
C ALA A 514 -3.28 -19.67 -6.13
N ALA A 515 -4.12 -18.87 -6.78
CA ALA A 515 -3.74 -18.02 -7.91
C ALA A 515 -2.74 -16.93 -7.50
N VAL A 516 -2.94 -16.28 -6.34
CA VAL A 516 -1.99 -15.29 -5.81
C VAL A 516 -0.66 -15.93 -5.43
N LYS A 517 -0.67 -17.09 -4.76
CA LYS A 517 0.56 -17.84 -4.44
C LYS A 517 1.32 -18.28 -5.68
N ALA A 518 0.60 -18.66 -6.74
CA ALA A 518 1.20 -19.00 -8.03
C ALA A 518 1.83 -17.77 -8.69
N LEU A 519 1.13 -16.63 -8.68
CA LEU A 519 1.66 -15.35 -9.17
C LEU A 519 2.91 -14.94 -8.39
N ASP A 520 2.86 -14.96 -7.05
CA ASP A 520 3.98 -14.63 -6.17
C ASP A 520 5.21 -15.47 -6.49
N ARG A 521 5.01 -16.79 -6.71
CA ARG A 521 6.06 -17.72 -7.06
C ARG A 521 6.70 -17.41 -8.41
N VAL A 522 5.92 -17.09 -9.45
CA VAL A 522 6.46 -16.72 -10.76
C VAL A 522 7.23 -15.41 -10.69
N LEU A 523 6.71 -14.41 -9.99
CA LEU A 523 7.37 -13.12 -9.81
C LEU A 523 8.69 -13.26 -9.03
N THR A 524 8.67 -13.99 -7.91
CA THR A 524 9.84 -14.17 -7.05
C THR A 524 10.94 -14.97 -7.75
N THR A 525 10.59 -16.05 -8.43
CA THR A 525 11.56 -16.83 -9.22
C THR A 525 12.03 -16.09 -10.48
N GLY A 526 11.34 -15.03 -10.87
CA GLY A 526 11.78 -14.10 -11.92
C GLY A 526 13.04 -13.31 -11.58
N ARG A 527 13.38 -13.18 -10.29
CA ARG A 527 14.58 -12.48 -9.81
C ARG A 527 14.67 -11.04 -10.31
N TYR A 528 13.53 -10.37 -10.43
CA TYR A 528 13.44 -9.02 -11.00
C TYR A 528 13.92 -7.92 -10.05
N VAL A 529 13.86 -8.19 -8.74
CA VAL A 529 14.18 -7.21 -7.69
C VAL A 529 15.16 -7.83 -6.71
N ILE A 530 16.10 -7.05 -6.22
CA ILE A 530 16.93 -7.35 -5.05
C ILE A 530 16.15 -6.84 -3.84
N PRO A 531 15.44 -7.70 -3.09
CA PRO A 531 14.60 -7.25 -1.98
C PRO A 531 15.44 -6.87 -0.77
N ILE A 532 14.97 -5.84 -0.07
CA ILE A 532 15.54 -5.36 1.18
C ILE A 532 14.55 -5.55 2.35
N TYR A 533 14.29 -4.53 3.13
CA TYR A 533 13.57 -4.60 4.39
C TYR A 533 12.08 -4.93 4.25
N GLN A 534 11.64 -5.85 5.09
CA GLN A 534 10.23 -6.16 5.32
C GLN A 534 9.69 -5.37 6.51
N TRP A 535 8.52 -4.76 6.33
CA TRP A 535 7.78 -4.10 7.38
C TRP A 535 6.64 -5.01 7.86
N ASN A 536 6.87 -5.75 8.95
CA ASN A 536 5.91 -6.71 9.54
C ASN A 536 5.35 -6.23 10.88
N ILE A 537 5.84 -5.11 11.36
CA ILE A 537 5.40 -4.44 12.59
C ILE A 537 5.28 -2.94 12.34
N SER A 538 4.41 -2.30 13.09
CA SER A 538 4.36 -0.84 13.20
C SER A 538 4.85 -0.40 14.57
N ARG A 539 5.66 0.65 14.61
CA ARG A 539 6.20 1.25 15.83
C ARG A 539 5.47 2.55 16.08
N LEU A 540 4.71 2.62 17.17
CA LEU A 540 3.98 3.80 17.60
C LEU A 540 4.46 4.24 18.97
N ALA A 541 4.79 5.51 19.10
CA ALA A 541 5.02 6.15 20.39
C ALA A 541 3.89 7.13 20.64
N HIS A 542 3.21 7.05 21.75
CA HIS A 542 2.02 7.85 22.03
C HIS A 542 1.87 8.21 23.49
N ALA A 543 1.14 9.28 23.78
CA ALA A 543 0.79 9.65 25.16
C ALA A 543 0.08 8.50 25.86
N LYS A 544 0.34 8.31 27.13
CA LYS A 544 -0.23 7.22 27.96
C LYS A 544 -1.75 7.26 28.06
N GLU A 545 -2.35 8.43 27.90
CA GLU A 545 -3.79 8.67 27.90
C GLU A 545 -4.47 8.14 26.64
N LEU A 546 -3.73 8.01 25.53
CA LEU A 546 -4.23 7.41 24.30
C LEU A 546 -4.21 5.88 24.43
N LYS A 547 -5.37 5.27 24.30
CA LYS A 547 -5.59 3.82 24.43
C LYS A 547 -6.12 3.24 23.13
N TYR A 548 -5.92 1.93 22.97
CA TYR A 548 -6.41 1.17 21.83
C TYR A 548 -6.81 -0.26 22.27
N PRO A 549 -7.63 -0.98 21.48
CA PRO A 549 -8.05 -2.34 21.81
C PRO A 549 -6.88 -3.32 21.85
N GLU A 550 -6.93 -4.33 22.75
CA GLU A 550 -5.93 -5.39 22.81
C GLU A 550 -5.90 -6.25 21.54
N TYR A 551 -7.06 -6.45 20.94
CA TYR A 551 -7.15 -7.20 19.69
C TYR A 551 -6.70 -6.35 18.52
N ILE A 552 -5.64 -6.80 17.85
CA ILE A 552 -5.10 -6.16 16.64
C ILE A 552 -5.61 -6.92 15.42
N PRO A 553 -6.31 -6.24 14.49
CA PRO A 553 -6.85 -6.90 13.30
C PRO A 553 -5.76 -7.39 12.34
N VAL A 554 -6.11 -8.21 11.37
CA VAL A 554 -5.18 -8.76 10.36
C VAL A 554 -4.43 -7.65 9.62
N PHE A 555 -5.11 -6.54 9.28
CA PHE A 555 -4.48 -5.37 8.68
C PHE A 555 -3.62 -4.54 9.66
N GLY A 556 -3.61 -4.88 10.96
CA GLY A 556 -2.90 -4.14 11.99
C GLY A 556 -3.43 -2.72 12.12
N ASP A 557 -2.52 -1.79 12.30
CA ASP A 557 -2.78 -0.37 12.45
C ASP A 557 -2.95 0.38 11.11
N TRP A 558 -3.48 -0.28 10.09
CA TRP A 558 -3.75 0.34 8.79
C TRP A 558 -4.57 1.64 8.96
N PRO A 559 -4.46 2.62 8.03
CA PRO A 559 -5.30 3.81 8.07
C PRO A 559 -6.77 3.47 8.31
N GLY A 560 -7.36 4.10 9.33
CA GLY A 560 -8.68 3.78 9.84
C GLY A 560 -8.69 2.99 11.15
N TRP A 561 -7.54 2.45 11.61
CA TRP A 561 -7.43 1.88 12.96
C TRP A 561 -7.01 2.96 13.98
N GLN A 562 -6.00 3.76 13.63
CA GLN A 562 -5.68 4.99 14.37
C GLN A 562 -6.07 6.20 13.49
N PRO A 563 -6.91 7.13 14.00
CA PRO A 563 -7.45 7.23 15.36
C PRO A 563 -8.79 6.51 15.58
N ASP A 564 -9.39 5.86 14.57
CA ASP A 564 -10.81 5.49 14.55
C ASP A 564 -11.23 4.64 15.75
N VAL A 565 -10.40 3.64 16.15
CA VAL A 565 -10.72 2.73 17.26
C VAL A 565 -10.06 3.13 18.58
N TRP A 566 -9.26 4.21 18.57
CA TRP A 566 -8.57 4.71 19.75
C TRP A 566 -9.51 5.56 20.60
N TRP A 567 -9.19 5.68 21.89
CA TRP A 567 -9.87 6.57 22.82
C TRP A 567 -8.89 7.25 23.77
N TYR A 568 -9.36 8.26 24.46
CA TYR A 568 -8.62 9.01 25.47
C TYR A 568 -9.14 8.64 26.85
N GLU A 569 -8.23 8.34 27.78
CA GLU A 569 -8.52 7.99 29.17
C GLU A 569 -7.47 8.62 30.08
N GLU A 570 -7.91 9.50 31.03
CA GLU A 570 -7.03 10.20 31.96
C GLU A 570 -6.36 9.28 33.00
#